data_07f09342a0987c200b7f215b4c1f71a0
#
_entry.id   07f09342a0987c200b7f215b4c1f71a0
#
_cell.length_a   1.000
_cell.length_b   1.000
_cell.length_c   1.000
_cell.angle_alpha   90.00
_cell.angle_beta   90.00
_cell.angle_gamma   90.00
#
_symmetry.space_group_name_H-M   'P 1'
#
loop_
_entity.id
_entity.type
_entity.pdbx_description
1 polymer ?
#
loop_
_entity_poly.entity_id
_entity_poly.type
_entity_poly.pdbx_seq_one_letter_code
_entity_poly.pdbx_strand_id
1 'polypeptide(L)'
;MSTVLHGQEPTSSWVARWSHLLPAGCQVLDLACGHGRHMRHFASLGHPVTGIDRNPDAIAAVSPLGEAICADIENGPWPLKGRTFGGVVVTNYLWRPLWSDILASLAPDGVLIYETFAAGNDTVGKPSRPDFLLQPGELLTVCQDLRVVAFEEGFLAQPERFLQRIVAVRESNNAQTPVRYPLSR
;
A
#
# COMPACT_ATOMS: atom_id res chain seq x y z
N MET A 1 8.02 25.21 -13.57
CA MET A 1 8.13 23.83 -13.08
C MET A 1 8.15 23.91 -11.57
N SER A 2 7.04 23.55 -10.91
CA SER A 2 6.95 23.60 -9.44
C SER A 2 7.72 22.41 -8.88
N THR A 3 8.84 22.67 -8.23
CA THR A 3 9.59 21.64 -7.51
C THR A 3 8.76 21.23 -6.29
N VAL A 4 8.04 20.14 -6.40
CA VAL A 4 7.36 19.52 -5.23
C VAL A 4 8.47 19.06 -4.30
N LEU A 5 8.53 19.66 -3.11
CA LEU A 5 9.47 19.24 -2.08
C LEU A 5 9.23 17.77 -1.75
N HIS A 6 10.30 16.99 -1.66
CA HIS A 6 10.23 15.58 -1.30
C HIS A 6 9.41 15.40 -0.02
N GLY A 7 8.33 14.63 -0.08
CA GLY A 7 7.40 14.42 1.05
C GLY A 7 6.11 15.26 1.01
N GLN A 8 5.95 16.15 0.04
CA GLN A 8 4.70 16.90 -0.19
C GLN A 8 3.94 16.42 -1.44
N GLU A 9 4.34 15.27 -1.98
CA GLU A 9 3.64 14.67 -3.10
C GLU A 9 2.20 14.34 -2.69
N PRO A 10 1.24 14.48 -3.60
CA PRO A 10 -0.14 14.11 -3.32
C PRO A 10 -0.26 12.60 -3.11
N THR A 11 -1.29 12.22 -2.38
CA THR A 11 -1.70 10.80 -2.26
C THR A 11 -1.85 10.19 -3.65
N SER A 12 -1.44 8.93 -3.81
CA SER A 12 -1.70 8.17 -5.03
C SER A 12 -3.19 8.24 -5.38
N SER A 13 -3.51 8.49 -6.65
CA SER A 13 -4.89 8.49 -7.13
C SER A 13 -5.57 7.13 -6.91
N TRP A 14 -4.79 6.04 -6.96
CA TRP A 14 -5.27 4.70 -6.64
C TRP A 14 -5.65 4.56 -5.18
N VAL A 15 -4.78 4.98 -4.27
CA VAL A 15 -5.07 4.97 -2.84
C VAL A 15 -6.28 5.85 -2.52
N ALA A 16 -6.32 7.08 -3.02
CA ALA A 16 -7.43 8.01 -2.80
C ALA A 16 -8.77 7.45 -3.33
N ARG A 17 -8.75 6.83 -4.52
CA ARG A 17 -9.94 6.22 -5.14
C ARG A 17 -10.54 5.14 -4.26
N TRP A 18 -9.73 4.30 -3.64
CA TRP A 18 -10.17 3.09 -2.94
C TRP A 18 -10.22 3.20 -1.42
N SER A 19 -9.80 4.34 -0.85
CA SER A 19 -9.84 4.58 0.61
C SER A 19 -11.22 4.37 1.23
N HIS A 20 -12.29 4.56 0.46
CA HIS A 20 -13.66 4.40 0.93
C HIS A 20 -14.05 2.97 1.27
N LEU A 21 -13.25 1.98 0.86
CA LEU A 21 -13.48 0.58 1.20
C LEU A 21 -13.00 0.21 2.61
N LEU A 22 -12.16 1.04 3.22
CA LEU A 22 -11.66 0.77 4.56
C LEU A 22 -12.79 0.91 5.59
N PRO A 23 -12.90 -0.01 6.56
CA PRO A 23 -13.83 0.12 7.67
C PRO A 23 -13.61 1.45 8.42
N ALA A 24 -14.68 2.16 8.74
CA ALA A 24 -14.60 3.46 9.41
C ALA A 24 -13.79 3.39 10.70
N GLY A 25 -12.83 4.30 10.87
CA GLY A 25 -11.99 4.39 12.06
C GLY A 25 -11.02 3.23 12.28
N CYS A 26 -10.86 2.31 11.31
CA CYS A 26 -9.91 1.21 11.42
C CYS A 26 -8.47 1.71 11.46
N GLN A 27 -7.57 0.94 12.07
CA GLN A 27 -6.12 1.20 11.99
C GLN A 27 -5.61 0.93 10.58
N VAL A 28 -4.75 1.82 10.07
CA VAL A 28 -4.14 1.71 8.75
C VAL A 28 -2.63 1.63 8.88
N LEU A 29 -2.04 0.63 8.21
CA LEU A 29 -0.59 0.49 8.04
C LEU A 29 -0.18 1.09 6.69
N ASP A 30 0.77 2.01 6.69
CA ASP A 30 1.47 2.52 5.50
C ASP A 30 2.89 1.94 5.50
N LEU A 31 3.15 0.96 4.63
CA LEU A 31 4.43 0.25 4.54
C LEU A 31 5.38 0.96 3.59
N ALA A 32 6.63 1.17 4.03
CA ALA A 32 7.61 2.03 3.36
C ALA A 32 7.03 3.44 3.14
N CYS A 33 6.52 4.03 4.23
CA CYS A 33 5.68 5.23 4.20
C CYS A 33 6.40 6.49 3.72
N GLY A 34 7.75 6.49 3.66
CA GLY A 34 8.53 7.67 3.35
C GLY A 34 8.10 8.86 4.21
N HIS A 35 7.91 10.02 3.60
CA HIS A 35 7.45 11.23 4.30
C HIS A 35 5.93 11.27 4.54
N GLY A 36 5.21 10.15 4.43
CA GLY A 36 3.85 9.97 4.95
C GLY A 36 2.74 10.61 4.12
N ARG A 37 2.85 10.68 2.80
CA ARG A 37 1.76 11.18 1.95
C ARG A 37 0.44 10.44 2.16
N HIS A 38 0.49 9.12 2.35
CA HIS A 38 -0.69 8.29 2.60
C HIS A 38 -1.08 8.31 4.08
N MET A 39 -0.12 8.36 5.01
CA MET A 39 -0.44 8.57 6.44
C MET A 39 -1.27 9.85 6.64
N ARG A 40 -0.86 10.99 6.03
CA ARG A 40 -1.64 12.24 6.08
C ARG A 40 -3.04 12.06 5.52
N HIS A 41 -3.17 11.37 4.40
CA HIS A 41 -4.46 11.11 3.77
C HIS A 41 -5.39 10.33 4.70
N PHE A 42 -4.95 9.21 5.24
CA PHE A 42 -5.79 8.39 6.12
C PHE A 42 -6.05 9.05 7.47
N ALA A 43 -5.09 9.77 8.05
CA ALA A 43 -5.31 10.57 9.25
C ALA A 43 -6.40 11.64 9.03
N SER A 44 -6.41 12.30 7.85
CA SER A 44 -7.45 13.28 7.50
C SER A 44 -8.84 12.67 7.33
N LEU A 45 -8.91 11.36 7.07
CA LEU A 45 -10.16 10.58 7.00
C LEU A 45 -10.58 10.03 8.38
N GLY A 46 -9.81 10.31 9.44
CA GLY A 46 -10.11 9.87 10.81
C GLY A 46 -9.62 8.46 11.15
N HIS A 47 -8.70 7.92 10.39
CA HIS A 47 -8.05 6.62 10.69
C HIS A 47 -6.82 6.82 11.58
N PRO A 48 -6.64 6.04 12.65
CA PRO A 48 -5.34 5.87 13.28
C PRO A 48 -4.36 5.26 12.28
N VAL A 49 -3.15 5.84 12.18
CA VAL A 49 -2.16 5.42 11.18
C VAL A 49 -0.89 4.94 11.85
N THR A 50 -0.30 3.88 11.29
CA THR A 50 1.03 3.36 11.63
C THR A 50 1.87 3.39 10.36
N GLY A 51 3.01 4.07 10.39
CA GLY A 51 3.97 4.10 9.28
C GLY A 51 5.25 3.35 9.62
N ILE A 52 5.80 2.63 8.65
CA ILE A 52 7.12 2.01 8.74
C ILE A 52 7.99 2.53 7.60
N ASP A 53 9.19 2.97 7.94
CA ASP A 53 10.23 3.27 6.95
C ASP A 53 11.61 3.05 7.58
N ARG A 54 12.63 2.79 6.76
CA ARG A 54 14.01 2.68 7.22
C ARG A 54 14.72 4.02 7.40
N ASN A 55 14.18 5.08 6.80
CA ASN A 55 14.77 6.42 6.85
C ASN A 55 14.34 7.14 8.14
N PRO A 56 15.27 7.43 9.09
CA PRO A 56 14.93 8.09 10.34
C PRO A 56 14.39 9.51 10.15
N ASP A 57 14.83 10.24 9.12
CA ASP A 57 14.34 11.61 8.86
C ASP A 57 12.87 11.57 8.38
N ALA A 58 12.53 10.59 7.55
CA ALA A 58 11.16 10.37 7.11
C ALA A 58 10.26 10.01 8.31
N ILE A 59 10.72 9.11 9.17
CA ILE A 59 10.00 8.71 10.39
C ILE A 59 9.82 9.91 11.36
N ALA A 60 10.84 10.72 11.57
CA ALA A 60 10.71 11.93 12.38
C ALA A 60 9.64 12.89 11.81
N ALA A 61 9.57 13.02 10.49
CA ALA A 61 8.59 13.89 9.83
C ALA A 61 7.14 13.39 9.97
N VAL A 62 6.92 12.08 10.11
CA VAL A 62 5.57 11.48 10.19
C VAL A 62 5.10 11.17 11.61
N SER A 63 5.99 11.22 12.60
CA SER A 63 5.66 10.96 14.00
C SER A 63 4.48 11.79 14.57
N PRO A 64 4.23 13.04 14.12
CA PRO A 64 3.05 13.79 14.56
C PRO A 64 1.72 13.26 13.99
N LEU A 65 1.75 12.41 12.96
CA LEU A 65 0.55 11.90 12.30
C LEU A 65 -0.03 10.66 12.98
N GLY A 66 0.82 9.88 13.65
CA GLY A 66 0.46 8.60 14.26
C GLY A 66 1.68 7.81 14.70
N GLU A 67 1.53 6.51 14.86
CA GLU A 67 2.67 5.64 15.20
C GLU A 67 3.68 5.58 14.05
N ALA A 68 4.95 5.84 14.35
CA ALA A 68 6.01 5.88 13.36
C ALA A 68 7.15 4.95 13.79
N ILE A 69 7.45 3.94 12.98
CA ILE A 69 8.41 2.88 13.29
C ILE A 69 9.59 2.97 12.32
N CYS A 70 10.78 3.27 12.86
CA CYS A 70 12.00 3.23 12.08
C CYS A 70 12.55 1.80 12.06
N ALA A 71 12.44 1.11 10.92
CA ALA A 71 12.90 -0.26 10.78
C ALA A 71 13.32 -0.60 9.35
N ASP A 72 14.43 -1.32 9.22
CA ASP A 72 14.80 -1.99 7.97
C ASP A 72 14.11 -3.35 7.90
N ILE A 73 12.97 -3.39 7.21
CA ILE A 73 12.15 -4.59 7.05
C ILE A 73 12.68 -5.56 5.99
N GLU A 74 13.71 -5.18 5.23
CA GLU A 74 14.35 -6.07 4.26
C GLU A 74 15.44 -6.93 4.91
N ASN A 75 16.17 -6.37 5.88
CA ASN A 75 17.32 -7.02 6.52
C ASN A 75 17.10 -7.28 8.02
N GLY A 76 16.03 -6.77 8.60
CA GLY A 76 15.67 -6.93 10.01
C GLY A 76 14.43 -7.78 10.23
N PRO A 77 14.08 -8.03 11.50
CA PRO A 77 12.84 -8.74 11.83
C PRO A 77 11.61 -7.88 11.50
N TRP A 78 10.50 -8.56 11.15
CA TRP A 78 9.21 -7.89 10.98
C TRP A 78 8.74 -7.25 12.31
N PRO A 79 8.60 -5.91 12.39
CA PRO A 79 8.35 -5.21 13.66
C PRO A 79 6.89 -5.32 14.15
N LEU A 80 5.98 -5.79 13.30
CA LEU A 80 4.53 -5.84 13.57
C LEU A 80 4.00 -7.26 13.77
N LYS A 81 4.85 -8.19 14.22
CA LYS A 81 4.44 -9.59 14.41
C LYS A 81 3.20 -9.69 15.29
N GLY A 82 2.15 -10.35 14.78
CA GLY A 82 0.89 -10.56 15.48
C GLY A 82 -0.05 -9.34 15.50
N ARG A 83 0.32 -8.22 14.90
CA ARG A 83 -0.58 -7.08 14.72
C ARG A 83 -1.34 -7.18 13.40
N THR A 84 -2.60 -6.74 13.42
CA THR A 84 -3.45 -6.69 12.22
C THR A 84 -4.09 -5.31 12.06
N PHE A 85 -4.39 -4.96 10.82
CA PHE A 85 -4.88 -3.64 10.41
C PHE A 85 -6.11 -3.79 9.51
N GLY A 86 -7.05 -2.87 9.64
CA GLY A 86 -8.21 -2.80 8.75
C GLY A 86 -7.86 -2.25 7.36
N GLY A 87 -6.72 -1.56 7.23
CA GLY A 87 -6.14 -1.14 5.96
C GLY A 87 -4.64 -1.39 5.94
N VAL A 88 -4.12 -1.98 4.86
CA VAL A 88 -2.68 -2.09 4.60
C VAL A 88 -2.40 -1.46 3.25
N VAL A 89 -1.53 -0.46 3.24
CA VAL A 89 -1.19 0.33 2.06
C VAL A 89 0.28 0.16 1.74
N VAL A 90 0.57 -0.17 0.48
CA VAL A 90 1.94 -0.31 -0.03
C VAL A 90 2.04 0.40 -1.37
N THR A 91 2.92 1.37 -1.48
CA THR A 91 3.12 2.08 -2.75
C THR A 91 4.59 2.28 -3.07
N ASN A 92 4.93 2.11 -4.36
CA ASN A 92 6.31 2.27 -4.87
C ASN A 92 7.34 1.42 -4.11
N TYR A 93 6.93 0.28 -3.59
CA TYR A 93 7.75 -0.63 -2.81
C TYR A 93 7.49 -2.08 -3.23
N LEU A 94 8.55 -2.85 -3.38
CA LEU A 94 8.49 -4.27 -3.70
C LEU A 94 9.64 -5.01 -3.00
N TRP A 95 9.30 -5.89 -2.07
CA TRP A 95 10.23 -6.85 -1.48
C TRP A 95 9.49 -8.16 -1.25
N ARG A 96 9.68 -9.11 -2.17
CA ARG A 96 8.92 -10.37 -2.24
C ARG A 96 8.96 -11.20 -0.96
N PRO A 97 10.07 -11.28 -0.20
CA PRO A 97 10.09 -12.02 1.05
C PRO A 97 9.07 -11.55 2.10
N LEU A 98 8.56 -10.31 1.99
CA LEU A 98 7.55 -9.77 2.92
C LEU A 98 6.10 -10.08 2.54
N TRP A 99 5.82 -10.77 1.44
CA TRP A 99 4.43 -11.06 1.04
C TRP A 99 3.60 -11.69 2.16
N SER A 100 4.16 -12.70 2.83
CA SER A 100 3.48 -13.40 3.93
C SER A 100 3.18 -12.47 5.11
N ASP A 101 4.12 -11.60 5.49
CA ASP A 101 3.95 -10.67 6.60
C ASP A 101 2.95 -9.56 6.26
N ILE A 102 3.00 -9.03 5.04
CA ILE A 102 2.04 -8.04 4.53
C ILE A 102 0.63 -8.62 4.56
N LEU A 103 0.44 -9.82 4.01
CA LEU A 103 -0.86 -10.47 4.01
C LEU A 103 -1.32 -10.83 5.43
N ALA A 104 -0.45 -11.36 6.29
CA ALA A 104 -0.77 -11.67 7.67
C ALA A 104 -1.17 -10.43 8.50
N SER A 105 -0.73 -9.24 8.07
CA SER A 105 -1.10 -7.97 8.73
C SER A 105 -2.51 -7.48 8.39
N LEU A 106 -3.25 -8.14 7.49
CA LEU A 106 -4.66 -7.82 7.23
C LEU A 106 -5.56 -8.43 8.31
N ALA A 107 -6.35 -7.59 8.96
CA ALA A 107 -7.43 -8.04 9.83
C ALA A 107 -8.53 -8.76 9.02
N PRO A 108 -9.44 -9.54 9.66
CA PRO A 108 -10.68 -9.93 9.01
C PRO A 108 -11.41 -8.69 8.46
N ASP A 109 -11.90 -8.76 7.24
CA ASP A 109 -12.48 -7.66 6.44
C ASP A 109 -11.53 -6.49 6.16
N GLY A 110 -10.23 -6.68 6.42
CA GLY A 110 -9.18 -5.71 6.12
C GLY A 110 -8.91 -5.60 4.62
N VAL A 111 -8.58 -4.39 4.19
CA VAL A 111 -8.36 -4.01 2.79
C VAL A 111 -6.88 -3.80 2.52
N LEU A 112 -6.36 -4.51 1.53
CA LEU A 112 -5.04 -4.24 0.94
C LEU A 112 -5.19 -3.27 -0.23
N ILE A 113 -4.44 -2.18 -0.23
CA ILE A 113 -4.28 -1.28 -1.38
C ILE A 113 -2.80 -1.29 -1.76
N TYR A 114 -2.48 -1.91 -2.89
CA TYR A 114 -1.10 -2.04 -3.35
C TYR A 114 -0.93 -1.43 -4.74
N GLU A 115 0.12 -0.64 -4.94
CA GLU A 115 0.50 -0.08 -6.23
C GLU A 115 2.02 0.00 -6.31
N THR A 116 2.64 -0.63 -7.32
CA THR A 116 4.08 -0.48 -7.56
C THR A 116 4.44 -0.72 -9.02
N PHE A 117 5.71 -0.54 -9.33
CA PHE A 117 6.24 -0.64 -10.68
C PHE A 117 6.22 -2.07 -11.21
N ALA A 118 5.98 -2.22 -12.52
CA ALA A 118 5.88 -3.49 -13.22
C ALA A 118 6.91 -3.59 -14.35
N ALA A 119 7.03 -4.80 -14.90
CA ALA A 119 7.88 -5.09 -16.05
C ALA A 119 7.61 -4.12 -17.21
N GLY A 120 8.67 -3.64 -17.84
CA GLY A 120 8.64 -2.56 -18.83
C GLY A 120 9.03 -1.19 -18.26
N ASN A 121 8.98 -0.97 -16.95
CA ASN A 121 9.34 0.31 -16.34
C ASN A 121 10.83 0.67 -16.54
N ASP A 122 11.69 -0.33 -16.71
CA ASP A 122 13.11 -0.17 -17.05
C ASP A 122 13.35 0.53 -18.38
N THR A 123 12.35 0.57 -19.26
CA THR A 123 12.43 1.25 -20.56
C THR A 123 12.12 2.74 -20.47
N VAL A 124 11.50 3.19 -19.40
CA VAL A 124 11.05 4.60 -19.24
C VAL A 124 11.63 5.30 -18.01
N GLY A 125 12.20 4.55 -17.05
CA GLY A 125 12.77 5.18 -15.87
C GLY A 125 13.22 4.21 -14.77
N LYS A 126 13.18 4.73 -13.53
CA LYS A 126 13.53 3.95 -12.34
C LYS A 126 12.26 3.66 -11.52
N PRO A 127 12.23 2.52 -10.79
CA PRO A 127 13.24 1.47 -10.75
C PRO A 127 13.38 0.74 -12.08
N SER A 128 14.61 0.27 -12.37
CA SER A 128 14.93 -0.46 -13.61
C SER A 128 15.45 -1.88 -13.35
N ARG A 129 15.74 -2.23 -12.09
CA ARG A 129 16.18 -3.59 -11.74
C ARG A 129 14.98 -4.53 -11.71
N PRO A 130 15.06 -5.72 -12.34
CA PRO A 130 13.96 -6.70 -12.38
C PRO A 130 13.44 -7.09 -10.98
N ASP A 131 14.31 -7.11 -9.97
CA ASP A 131 13.93 -7.44 -8.59
C ASP A 131 12.87 -6.49 -8.02
N PHE A 132 12.82 -5.25 -8.52
CA PHE A 132 11.89 -4.20 -8.10
C PHE A 132 10.72 -3.99 -9.06
N LEU A 133 10.59 -4.87 -10.05
CA LEU A 133 9.51 -4.81 -11.04
C LEU A 133 8.63 -6.06 -10.92
N LEU A 134 7.34 -5.87 -10.79
CA LEU A 134 6.37 -6.95 -10.77
C LEU A 134 6.31 -7.63 -12.14
N GLN A 135 6.22 -8.95 -12.15
CA GLN A 135 5.95 -9.71 -13.35
C GLN A 135 4.46 -9.60 -13.73
N PRO A 136 4.08 -9.81 -15.00
CA PRO A 136 2.67 -9.73 -15.41
C PRO A 136 1.76 -10.56 -14.51
N GLY A 137 0.71 -9.93 -13.97
CA GLY A 137 -0.28 -10.55 -13.10
C GLY A 137 0.22 -10.98 -11.71
N GLU A 138 1.43 -10.60 -11.29
CA GLU A 138 2.03 -11.08 -10.03
C GLU A 138 1.18 -10.74 -8.81
N LEU A 139 0.58 -9.53 -8.73
CA LEU A 139 -0.30 -9.17 -7.61
C LEU A 139 -1.56 -10.01 -7.54
N LEU A 140 -2.10 -10.49 -8.67
CA LEU A 140 -3.23 -11.43 -8.66
C LEU A 140 -2.84 -12.77 -8.03
N THR A 141 -1.63 -13.27 -8.34
CA THR A 141 -1.11 -14.49 -7.74
C THR A 141 -0.87 -14.33 -6.24
N VAL A 142 -0.28 -13.20 -5.82
CA VAL A 142 -0.05 -12.91 -4.40
C VAL A 142 -1.35 -12.82 -3.61
N CYS A 143 -2.39 -12.26 -4.20
CA CYS A 143 -3.69 -12.04 -3.57
C CYS A 143 -4.72 -13.15 -3.87
N GLN A 144 -4.31 -14.34 -4.36
CA GLN A 144 -5.22 -15.41 -4.79
C GLN A 144 -6.20 -15.86 -3.69
N ASP A 145 -5.81 -15.77 -2.42
CA ASP A 145 -6.62 -16.14 -1.25
C ASP A 145 -7.45 -14.96 -0.70
N LEU A 146 -7.43 -13.82 -1.36
CA LEU A 146 -8.18 -12.63 -1.02
C LEU A 146 -9.28 -12.36 -2.05
N ARG A 147 -10.30 -11.60 -1.65
CA ARG A 147 -11.31 -11.08 -2.59
C ARG A 147 -10.72 -9.90 -3.36
N VAL A 148 -10.33 -10.11 -4.60
CA VAL A 148 -9.90 -9.01 -5.49
C VAL A 148 -11.11 -8.15 -5.87
N VAL A 149 -11.07 -6.87 -5.50
CA VAL A 149 -12.11 -5.88 -5.83
C VAL A 149 -11.75 -5.12 -7.09
N ALA A 150 -10.47 -4.75 -7.24
CA ALA A 150 -9.98 -4.05 -8.41
C ALA A 150 -8.53 -4.45 -8.71
N PHE A 151 -8.21 -4.52 -10.00
CA PHE A 151 -6.86 -4.76 -10.49
C PHE A 151 -6.65 -3.97 -11.76
N GLU A 152 -5.51 -3.33 -11.87
CA GLU A 152 -5.06 -2.67 -13.09
C GLU A 152 -3.57 -2.98 -13.32
N GLU A 153 -3.23 -3.26 -14.55
CA GLU A 153 -1.85 -3.41 -15.01
C GLU A 153 -1.68 -2.70 -16.33
N GLY A 154 -0.64 -1.90 -16.46
CA GLY A 154 -0.40 -1.20 -17.71
C GLY A 154 0.51 0.01 -17.57
N PHE A 155 0.46 0.86 -18.60
CA PHE A 155 1.29 2.03 -18.75
C PHE A 155 0.51 3.31 -18.43
N LEU A 156 1.09 4.16 -17.59
CA LEU A 156 0.66 5.54 -17.38
C LEU A 156 1.57 6.48 -18.19
N ALA A 157 0.96 7.37 -18.96
CA ALA A 157 1.68 8.33 -19.79
C ALA A 157 2.19 9.56 -19.02
N GLN A 158 1.59 9.87 -17.85
CA GLN A 158 1.94 11.06 -17.06
C GLN A 158 1.84 10.77 -15.54
N PRO A 159 2.99 10.64 -14.86
CA PRO A 159 4.32 10.42 -15.39
C PRO A 159 4.43 9.04 -16.07
N GLU A 160 5.32 8.92 -17.06
CA GLU A 160 5.57 7.65 -17.77
C GLU A 160 6.04 6.58 -16.79
N ARG A 161 5.26 5.50 -16.68
CA ARG A 161 5.59 4.35 -15.82
C ARG A 161 4.72 3.14 -16.11
N PHE A 162 5.30 1.97 -15.98
CA PHE A 162 4.56 0.71 -15.97
C PHE A 162 4.22 0.34 -14.53
N LEU A 163 2.97 0.00 -14.27
CA LEU A 163 2.45 -0.30 -12.93
C LEU A 163 1.60 -1.55 -12.93
N GLN A 164 1.61 -2.24 -11.80
CA GLN A 164 0.49 -3.07 -11.32
C GLN A 164 -0.08 -2.48 -10.05
N ARG A 165 -1.40 -2.56 -9.92
CA ARG A 165 -2.11 -2.10 -8.73
C ARG A 165 -3.33 -2.95 -8.45
N ILE A 166 -3.55 -3.23 -7.16
CA ILE A 166 -4.62 -4.11 -6.70
C ILE A 166 -5.29 -3.55 -5.46
N VAL A 167 -6.57 -3.82 -5.35
CA VAL A 167 -7.34 -3.71 -4.10
C VAL A 167 -7.94 -5.07 -3.82
N ALA A 168 -7.61 -5.62 -2.66
CA ALA A 168 -8.08 -6.93 -2.25
C ALA A 168 -8.52 -6.92 -0.79
N VAL A 169 -9.47 -7.76 -0.43
CA VAL A 169 -10.06 -7.81 0.91
C VAL A 169 -9.90 -9.21 1.48
N ARG A 170 -9.49 -9.29 2.75
CA ARG A 170 -9.53 -10.55 3.52
C ARG A 170 -10.94 -10.75 4.04
N GLU A 171 -11.83 -11.35 3.25
CA GLU A 171 -13.20 -11.59 3.69
C GLU A 171 -13.24 -12.48 4.95
N SER A 172 -14.06 -12.07 5.93
CA SER A 172 -14.39 -12.93 7.06
C SER A 172 -15.37 -14.01 6.60
N ASN A 173 -15.13 -15.26 7.01
CA ASN A 173 -15.97 -16.44 6.62
C ASN A 173 -17.41 -16.39 7.15
N ASN A 174 -17.88 -15.28 7.73
CA ASN A 174 -19.15 -15.19 8.44
C ASN A 174 -20.29 -14.55 7.63
N ALA A 175 -20.04 -14.11 6.39
CA ALA A 175 -21.06 -13.45 5.59
C ALA A 175 -22.05 -14.46 5.00
N GLN A 176 -23.29 -14.46 5.50
CA GLN A 176 -24.41 -15.25 4.93
C GLN A 176 -24.89 -14.66 3.57
N THR A 177 -24.52 -13.44 3.25
CA THR A 177 -24.86 -12.75 2.00
C THR A 177 -23.59 -12.19 1.36
N PRO A 178 -23.51 -12.12 0.02
CA PRO A 178 -22.37 -11.52 -0.67
C PRO A 178 -22.14 -10.08 -0.21
N VAL A 179 -20.89 -9.81 0.23
CA VAL A 179 -20.49 -8.44 0.59
C VAL A 179 -20.44 -7.59 -0.69
N ARG A 180 -20.93 -6.36 -0.59
CA ARG A 180 -20.94 -5.42 -1.71
C ARG A 180 -19.80 -4.42 -1.56
N TYR A 181 -18.84 -4.47 -2.49
CA TYR A 181 -17.75 -3.51 -2.58
C TYR A 181 -18.08 -2.47 -3.65
N PRO A 182 -18.47 -1.23 -3.29
CA PRO A 182 -18.80 -0.22 -4.29
C PRO A 182 -17.54 0.17 -5.09
N LEU A 183 -17.66 0.18 -6.43
CA LEU A 183 -16.55 0.51 -7.34
C LEU A 183 -16.38 2.03 -7.51
N SER A 184 -17.27 2.82 -6.98
CA SER A 184 -17.24 4.28 -6.96
C SER A 184 -17.84 4.80 -5.64
N ARG A 185 -17.36 5.97 -5.22
CA ARG A 185 -18.04 6.76 -4.17
C ARG A 185 -19.36 7.28 -4.65
#